data_7776194edc0d13d593607bd15a6ad5fb
#
_entry.id   7776194edc0d13d593607bd15a6ad5fb
#
_cell.length_a   1.000
_cell.length_b   1.000
_cell.length_c   1.000
_cell.angle_alpha   90.00
_cell.angle_beta   90.00
_cell.angle_gamma   90.00
#
_symmetry.space_group_name_H-M   'P 1'
#
loop_
_entity.id
_entity.type
_entity.pdbx_description
1 polymer ?
#
loop_
_entity_poly.entity_id
_entity_poly.type
_entity_poly.pdbx_seq_one_letter_code
_entity_poly.pdbx_strand_id
1 'polypeptide(L)'
;MFPSHLPTPRRPAAQSIPILRWGIIGPGWIAERFVHSLKTYSRQQVVAVVSRSQAKADRVAAEWGIPQAYGQVEEMLARPDIDAVYIATPHNHHFPDGMQALKAGKHVLIEKPFALNLGEGRELQAEAARQEKLALEAMWCDYAPKYDVIRQLLEDGALGDLHTLLADHGEYFTRDHRIFNADLAGGPMMDLGSYVTSFALMVGGMPQEIVARGSATAEGLNGQTSMLFSWQNGMQGVLNTTLFSNTPGGAVVAGRQATLTIDGQFYAPGGFTLAASQGGQVLRWEEPRNRYDQLFWQAEHFAWCIGQGLQDSPLRPLSRVLQNLQVMDEVRRQVGVVFNEER
;
A
#
# COMPACT_ATOMS: atom_id res chain seq x y z
N MET A 1 -27.70 -5.41 10.57
CA MET A 1 -27.93 -6.58 11.47
C MET A 1 -26.59 -7.28 11.66
N PHE A 2 -26.26 -7.76 12.87
CA PHE A 2 -25.02 -8.49 13.12
C PHE A 2 -25.01 -9.80 12.31
N PRO A 3 -23.94 -10.13 11.55
CA PRO A 3 -23.91 -11.31 10.70
C PRO A 3 -23.84 -12.60 11.52
N SER A 4 -24.40 -13.70 11.00
CA SER A 4 -24.31 -15.02 11.66
C SER A 4 -22.93 -15.68 11.48
N HIS A 5 -22.18 -15.29 10.46
CA HIS A 5 -20.83 -15.76 10.15
C HIS A 5 -20.09 -14.67 9.36
N LEU A 6 -18.76 -14.76 9.32
CA LEU A 6 -17.94 -13.88 8.50
C LEU A 6 -18.13 -14.23 7.01
N PRO A 7 -18.12 -13.22 6.11
CA PRO A 7 -18.16 -13.48 4.67
C PRO A 7 -16.89 -14.20 4.20
N THR A 8 -17.04 -14.97 3.11
CA THR A 8 -15.90 -15.60 2.44
C THR A 8 -15.18 -14.59 1.55
N PRO A 9 -13.84 -14.56 1.53
CA PRO A 9 -13.09 -13.69 0.64
C PRO A 9 -13.45 -13.90 -0.83
N ARG A 10 -13.72 -12.83 -1.54
CA ARG A 10 -13.99 -12.82 -2.99
C ARG A 10 -12.65 -12.95 -3.73
N ARG A 11 -12.45 -14.05 -4.43
CA ARG A 11 -11.23 -14.33 -5.17
C ARG A 11 -11.53 -14.83 -6.57
N PRO A 12 -10.82 -14.31 -7.59
CA PRO A 12 -10.82 -14.94 -8.91
C PRO A 12 -10.28 -16.37 -8.81
N ALA A 13 -10.81 -17.27 -9.64
CA ALA A 13 -10.22 -18.60 -9.77
C ALA A 13 -8.77 -18.47 -10.30
N ALA A 14 -7.81 -19.15 -9.71
CA ALA A 14 -6.39 -19.02 -10.07
C ALA A 14 -6.14 -19.26 -11.57
N GLN A 15 -6.94 -20.16 -12.18
CA GLN A 15 -6.84 -20.47 -13.61
C GLN A 15 -7.29 -19.32 -14.53
N SER A 16 -8.13 -18.41 -14.03
CA SER A 16 -8.60 -17.23 -14.80
C SER A 16 -7.65 -16.04 -14.75
N ILE A 17 -6.58 -16.12 -13.94
CA ILE A 17 -5.60 -15.05 -13.83
C ILE A 17 -4.51 -15.26 -14.87
N PRO A 18 -4.27 -14.32 -15.80
CA PRO A 18 -3.21 -14.44 -16.78
C PRO A 18 -1.82 -14.43 -16.11
N ILE A 19 -0.88 -15.10 -16.75
CA ILE A 19 0.52 -15.10 -16.32
C ILE A 19 1.21 -13.94 -17.02
N LEU A 20 1.68 -12.96 -16.24
CA LEU A 20 2.45 -11.83 -16.71
C LEU A 20 3.94 -12.06 -16.50
N ARG A 21 4.72 -11.45 -17.38
CA ARG A 21 6.18 -11.39 -17.32
C ARG A 21 6.58 -10.06 -16.68
N TRP A 22 7.16 -10.12 -15.48
CA TRP A 22 7.47 -8.97 -14.65
C TRP A 22 8.92 -8.54 -14.78
N GLY A 23 9.13 -7.24 -14.95
CA GLY A 23 10.41 -6.56 -14.70
C GLY A 23 10.41 -5.92 -13.32
N ILE A 24 11.56 -5.90 -12.65
CA ILE A 24 11.73 -5.29 -11.31
C ILE A 24 12.66 -4.08 -11.44
N ILE A 25 12.17 -2.90 -11.03
CA ILE A 25 12.99 -1.68 -10.88
C ILE A 25 13.23 -1.46 -9.38
N GLY A 26 14.50 -1.38 -8.97
CA GLY A 26 14.88 -1.17 -7.57
C GLY A 26 14.96 -2.48 -6.77
N PRO A 27 16.02 -3.28 -6.93
CA PRO A 27 16.22 -4.53 -6.21
C PRO A 27 16.64 -4.26 -4.76
N GLY A 28 15.70 -3.81 -3.96
CA GLY A 28 15.78 -3.61 -2.52
C GLY A 28 15.12 -4.75 -1.75
N TRP A 29 15.08 -4.58 -0.43
CA TRP A 29 14.53 -5.57 0.49
C TRP A 29 13.08 -5.96 0.16
N ILE A 30 12.19 -4.99 -0.14
CA ILE A 30 10.78 -5.32 -0.45
C ILE A 30 10.63 -6.03 -1.79
N ALA A 31 11.47 -5.69 -2.77
CA ALA A 31 11.49 -6.38 -4.06
C ALA A 31 11.91 -7.84 -3.91
N GLU A 32 12.88 -8.15 -3.04
CA GLU A 32 13.27 -9.52 -2.72
C GLU A 32 12.08 -10.31 -2.18
N ARG A 33 11.33 -9.74 -1.21
CA ARG A 33 10.15 -10.37 -0.62
C ARG A 33 9.03 -10.56 -1.65
N PHE A 34 8.82 -9.57 -2.52
CA PHE A 34 7.86 -9.66 -3.62
C PHE A 34 8.21 -10.81 -4.59
N VAL A 35 9.46 -10.87 -5.06
CA VAL A 35 9.93 -11.94 -5.96
C VAL A 35 9.80 -13.31 -5.31
N HIS A 36 10.20 -13.46 -4.04
CA HIS A 36 10.04 -14.70 -3.28
C HIS A 36 8.56 -15.12 -3.20
N SER A 37 7.69 -14.21 -2.83
CA SER A 37 6.25 -14.44 -2.74
C SER A 37 5.64 -14.88 -4.06
N LEU A 38 5.97 -14.19 -5.16
CA LEU A 38 5.48 -14.55 -6.50
C LEU A 38 5.91 -15.95 -6.91
N LYS A 39 7.18 -16.27 -6.74
CA LYS A 39 7.74 -17.58 -7.12
C LYS A 39 7.18 -18.74 -6.30
N THR A 40 6.82 -18.48 -5.05
CA THR A 40 6.36 -19.54 -4.13
C THR A 40 4.84 -19.75 -4.21
N TYR A 41 4.06 -18.68 -4.36
CA TYR A 41 2.61 -18.73 -4.16
C TYR A 41 1.78 -18.35 -5.39
N SER A 42 2.42 -17.99 -6.51
CA SER A 42 1.72 -17.60 -7.73
C SER A 42 2.31 -18.25 -8.98
N ARG A 43 1.63 -18.06 -10.12
CA ARG A 43 2.12 -18.46 -11.44
C ARG A 43 2.81 -17.32 -12.18
N GLN A 44 2.91 -16.15 -11.60
CA GLN A 44 3.51 -14.96 -12.19
C GLN A 44 5.02 -15.18 -12.44
N GLN A 45 5.56 -14.63 -13.50
CA GLN A 45 6.96 -14.85 -13.89
C GLN A 45 7.78 -13.58 -13.74
N VAL A 46 8.80 -13.59 -12.92
CA VAL A 46 9.78 -12.51 -12.83
C VAL A 46 10.90 -12.83 -13.82
N VAL A 47 11.00 -12.03 -14.89
CA VAL A 47 11.91 -12.30 -16.03
C VAL A 47 13.10 -11.35 -16.10
N ALA A 48 13.02 -10.18 -15.46
CA ALA A 48 14.09 -9.18 -15.53
C ALA A 48 14.21 -8.40 -14.22
N VAL A 49 15.42 -7.93 -13.93
CA VAL A 49 15.72 -6.99 -12.85
C VAL A 49 16.69 -5.93 -13.34
N VAL A 50 16.47 -4.67 -12.92
CA VAL A 50 17.37 -3.57 -13.19
C VAL A 50 17.88 -2.92 -11.92
N SER A 51 19.15 -2.53 -11.91
CA SER A 51 19.78 -1.74 -10.86
C SER A 51 20.71 -0.71 -11.50
N ARG A 52 20.98 0.41 -10.82
CA ARG A 52 21.94 1.46 -11.24
C ARG A 52 23.36 0.93 -11.49
N SER A 53 23.67 -0.28 -11.08
CA SER A 53 24.94 -0.96 -11.30
C SER A 53 24.67 -2.32 -11.92
N GLN A 54 25.23 -2.58 -13.12
CA GLN A 54 25.12 -3.89 -13.80
C GLN A 54 25.59 -5.02 -12.87
N ALA A 55 26.74 -4.87 -12.22
CA ALA A 55 27.28 -5.87 -11.31
C ALA A 55 26.33 -6.19 -10.14
N LYS A 56 25.57 -5.18 -9.64
CA LYS A 56 24.52 -5.42 -8.63
C LYS A 56 23.33 -6.15 -9.27
N ALA A 57 22.92 -5.77 -10.45
CA ALA A 57 21.82 -6.42 -11.16
C ALA A 57 22.14 -7.90 -11.44
N ASP A 58 23.34 -8.21 -11.91
CA ASP A 58 23.80 -9.57 -12.20
C ASP A 58 23.79 -10.45 -10.94
N ARG A 59 24.33 -9.91 -9.84
CA ARG A 59 24.34 -10.62 -8.54
C ARG A 59 22.93 -10.92 -8.05
N VAL A 60 22.05 -9.93 -8.08
CA VAL A 60 20.65 -10.09 -7.63
C VAL A 60 19.90 -11.07 -8.55
N ALA A 61 20.09 -10.98 -9.85
CA ALA A 61 19.47 -11.90 -10.81
C ALA A 61 19.89 -13.35 -10.53
N ALA A 62 21.19 -13.58 -10.29
CA ALA A 62 21.70 -14.90 -9.94
C ALA A 62 21.14 -15.40 -8.60
N GLU A 63 21.11 -14.55 -7.58
CA GLU A 63 20.61 -14.87 -6.23
C GLU A 63 19.10 -15.18 -6.24
N TRP A 64 18.32 -14.36 -6.93
CA TRP A 64 16.86 -14.52 -6.99
C TRP A 64 16.42 -15.45 -8.12
N GLY A 65 17.33 -15.98 -8.94
CA GLY A 65 17.06 -16.85 -10.09
C GLY A 65 16.18 -16.14 -11.12
N ILE A 66 16.52 -14.90 -11.47
CA ILE A 66 15.89 -14.09 -12.52
C ILE A 66 16.71 -14.21 -13.80
N PRO A 67 16.11 -14.49 -14.97
CA PRO A 67 16.87 -14.79 -16.18
C PRO A 67 17.70 -13.63 -16.71
N GLN A 68 17.27 -12.37 -16.51
CA GLN A 68 17.87 -11.21 -17.18
C GLN A 68 18.17 -10.10 -16.16
N ALA A 69 19.33 -9.46 -16.33
CA ALA A 69 19.81 -8.36 -15.49
C ALA A 69 20.25 -7.17 -16.36
N TYR A 70 19.90 -5.96 -15.91
CA TYR A 70 20.17 -4.72 -16.64
C TYR A 70 20.80 -3.67 -15.74
N GLY A 71 21.73 -2.88 -16.30
CA GLY A 71 22.32 -1.70 -15.67
C GLY A 71 21.58 -0.41 -15.96
N GLN A 72 20.70 -0.43 -16.96
CA GLN A 72 19.92 0.73 -17.43
C GLN A 72 18.44 0.35 -17.53
N VAL A 73 17.57 1.24 -17.03
CA VAL A 73 16.12 1.02 -17.00
C VAL A 73 15.57 0.95 -18.43
N GLU A 74 16.07 1.80 -19.32
CA GLU A 74 15.66 1.90 -20.73
C GLU A 74 15.85 0.57 -21.47
N GLU A 75 16.96 -0.12 -21.23
CA GLU A 75 17.26 -1.40 -21.85
C GLU A 75 16.25 -2.48 -21.45
N MET A 76 15.90 -2.52 -20.17
CA MET A 76 14.88 -3.44 -19.67
C MET A 76 13.50 -3.09 -20.24
N LEU A 77 13.12 -1.81 -20.23
CA LEU A 77 11.81 -1.36 -20.69
C LEU A 77 11.60 -1.53 -22.20
N ALA A 78 12.67 -1.49 -23.00
CA ALA A 78 12.62 -1.75 -24.45
C ALA A 78 12.24 -3.20 -24.81
N ARG A 79 12.24 -4.11 -23.84
CA ARG A 79 11.97 -5.53 -24.08
C ARG A 79 10.47 -5.78 -24.35
N PRO A 80 10.12 -6.45 -25.47
CA PRO A 80 8.72 -6.79 -25.76
C PRO A 80 8.19 -7.96 -24.91
N ASP A 81 9.07 -8.71 -24.28
CA ASP A 81 8.75 -9.84 -23.41
C ASP A 81 8.57 -9.46 -21.94
N ILE A 82 8.43 -8.17 -21.63
CA ILE A 82 8.03 -7.66 -20.31
C ILE A 82 6.65 -7.03 -20.44
N ASP A 83 5.68 -7.57 -19.70
CA ASP A 83 4.28 -7.12 -19.70
C ASP A 83 4.02 -6.04 -18.64
N ALA A 84 4.63 -6.23 -17.46
CA ALA A 84 4.42 -5.38 -16.30
C ALA A 84 5.72 -5.12 -15.54
N VAL A 85 5.77 -3.99 -14.84
CA VAL A 85 6.93 -3.59 -14.07
C VAL A 85 6.51 -3.33 -12.62
N TYR A 86 7.23 -3.94 -11.68
CA TYR A 86 7.14 -3.63 -10.26
C TYR A 86 8.22 -2.63 -9.89
N ILE A 87 7.82 -1.47 -9.36
CA ILE A 87 8.70 -0.36 -8.99
C ILE A 87 8.83 -0.33 -7.48
N ALA A 88 10.04 -0.59 -6.98
CA ALA A 88 10.39 -0.68 -5.57
C ALA A 88 11.64 0.14 -5.23
N THR A 89 11.80 1.26 -5.88
CA THR A 89 12.84 2.27 -5.63
C THR A 89 12.51 3.09 -4.38
N PRO A 90 13.39 4.00 -3.90
CA PRO A 90 13.02 4.98 -2.87
C PRO A 90 11.83 5.85 -3.30
N HIS A 91 11.09 6.38 -2.33
CA HIS A 91 9.82 7.09 -2.55
C HIS A 91 9.90 8.19 -3.62
N ASN A 92 10.97 8.97 -3.62
CA ASN A 92 11.20 10.06 -4.59
C ASN A 92 11.54 9.58 -6.02
N HIS A 93 11.71 8.28 -6.21
CA HIS A 93 11.91 7.67 -7.52
C HIS A 93 10.64 6.99 -8.08
N HIS A 94 9.58 6.83 -7.29
CA HIS A 94 8.34 6.19 -7.74
C HIS A 94 7.73 6.90 -8.95
N PHE A 95 7.66 8.23 -8.90
CA PHE A 95 7.11 9.04 -9.99
C PHE A 95 7.95 8.98 -11.27
N PRO A 96 9.26 9.31 -11.28
CA PRO A 96 10.04 9.27 -12.51
C PRO A 96 10.14 7.86 -13.11
N ASP A 97 10.33 6.81 -12.29
CA ASP A 97 10.39 5.43 -12.76
C ASP A 97 9.03 4.97 -13.32
N GLY A 98 7.93 5.35 -12.66
CA GLY A 98 6.56 5.07 -13.11
C GLY A 98 6.24 5.71 -14.45
N MET A 99 6.57 7.01 -14.60
CA MET A 99 6.41 7.75 -15.85
C MET A 99 7.22 7.14 -17.00
N GLN A 100 8.46 6.73 -16.72
CA GLN A 100 9.32 6.10 -17.72
C GLN A 100 8.76 4.76 -18.18
N ALA A 101 8.30 3.92 -17.25
CA ALA A 101 7.73 2.61 -17.56
C ALA A 101 6.40 2.73 -18.33
N LEU A 102 5.52 3.65 -17.95
CA LEU A 102 4.26 3.92 -18.65
C LEU A 102 4.52 4.41 -20.07
N LYS A 103 5.44 5.38 -20.29
CA LYS A 103 5.84 5.87 -21.61
C LYS A 103 6.44 4.79 -22.51
N ALA A 104 7.07 3.79 -21.90
CA ALA A 104 7.56 2.59 -22.61
C ALA A 104 6.45 1.55 -22.88
N GLY A 105 5.19 1.88 -22.58
CA GLY A 105 4.04 1.01 -22.83
C GLY A 105 3.91 -0.17 -21.89
N LYS A 106 4.47 -0.08 -20.67
CA LYS A 106 4.36 -1.13 -19.64
C LYS A 106 3.26 -0.81 -18.65
N HIS A 107 2.57 -1.86 -18.17
CA HIS A 107 1.74 -1.75 -16.98
C HIS A 107 2.63 -1.61 -15.74
N VAL A 108 2.21 -0.84 -14.73
CA VAL A 108 3.05 -0.56 -13.55
C VAL A 108 2.34 -0.86 -12.23
N LEU A 109 3.02 -1.57 -11.36
CA LEU A 109 2.68 -1.73 -9.94
C LEU A 109 3.75 -0.99 -9.13
N ILE A 110 3.38 0.13 -8.52
CA ILE A 110 4.30 1.04 -7.84
C ILE A 110 4.17 0.83 -6.33
N GLU A 111 5.31 0.67 -5.64
CA GLU A 111 5.31 0.58 -4.17
C GLU A 111 4.64 1.80 -3.52
N LYS A 112 4.09 1.54 -2.35
CA LYS A 112 3.47 2.61 -1.55
C LYS A 112 4.55 3.53 -0.91
N PRO A 113 4.25 4.82 -0.80
CA PRO A 113 3.13 5.51 -1.43
C PRO A 113 3.34 5.64 -2.93
N PHE A 114 2.24 5.70 -3.67
CA PHE A 114 2.23 5.71 -5.15
C PHE A 114 3.12 6.80 -5.76
N ALA A 115 3.19 7.95 -5.11
CA ALA A 115 4.00 9.10 -5.46
C ALA A 115 4.31 9.93 -4.20
N LEU A 116 5.12 10.98 -4.29
CA LEU A 116 5.42 11.86 -3.17
C LEU A 116 4.24 12.75 -2.77
N ASN A 117 3.41 13.15 -3.74
CA ASN A 117 2.31 14.08 -3.55
C ASN A 117 1.19 13.85 -4.57
N LEU A 118 0.08 14.57 -4.36
CA LEU A 118 -1.09 14.48 -5.22
C LEU A 118 -0.81 14.91 -6.68
N GLY A 119 0.09 15.88 -6.89
CA GLY A 119 0.45 16.37 -8.23
C GLY A 119 1.08 15.26 -9.06
N GLU A 120 2.12 14.63 -8.55
CA GLU A 120 2.78 13.48 -9.18
C GLU A 120 1.82 12.32 -9.41
N GLY A 121 0.98 12.01 -8.42
CA GLY A 121 -0.02 10.96 -8.54
C GLY A 121 -1.01 11.19 -9.69
N ARG A 122 -1.46 12.44 -9.89
CA ARG A 122 -2.33 12.82 -11.02
C ARG A 122 -1.63 12.69 -12.36
N GLU A 123 -0.35 13.04 -12.44
CA GLU A 123 0.43 12.89 -13.67
C GLU A 123 0.62 11.42 -14.04
N LEU A 124 0.91 10.55 -13.08
CA LEU A 124 0.96 9.10 -13.30
C LEU A 124 -0.39 8.56 -13.79
N GLN A 125 -1.50 8.98 -13.17
CA GLN A 125 -2.84 8.58 -13.61
C GLN A 125 -3.12 9.03 -15.06
N ALA A 126 -2.80 10.27 -15.40
CA ALA A 126 -3.01 10.82 -16.74
C ALA A 126 -2.16 10.08 -17.79
N GLU A 127 -0.90 9.77 -17.45
CA GLU A 127 -0.01 9.03 -18.35
C GLU A 127 -0.47 7.59 -18.53
N ALA A 128 -0.90 6.91 -17.48
CA ALA A 128 -1.46 5.56 -17.55
C ALA A 128 -2.67 5.51 -18.49
N ALA A 129 -3.59 6.47 -18.35
CA ALA A 129 -4.76 6.60 -19.23
C ALA A 129 -4.34 6.88 -20.69
N ARG A 130 -3.36 7.77 -20.93
CA ARG A 130 -2.86 8.10 -22.26
C ARG A 130 -2.22 6.91 -22.98
N GLN A 131 -1.55 6.04 -22.21
CA GLN A 131 -0.88 4.83 -22.73
C GLN A 131 -1.81 3.61 -22.75
N GLU A 132 -3.05 3.73 -22.26
CA GLU A 132 -3.96 2.61 -22.09
C GLU A 132 -3.33 1.48 -21.23
N LYS A 133 -2.61 1.86 -20.17
CA LYS A 133 -1.92 0.94 -19.26
C LYS A 133 -2.51 1.00 -17.87
N LEU A 134 -2.50 -0.13 -17.19
CA LEU A 134 -2.87 -0.22 -15.79
C LEU A 134 -1.72 0.32 -14.94
N ALA A 135 -2.04 1.25 -14.03
CA ALA A 135 -1.15 1.69 -12.96
C ALA A 135 -1.85 1.43 -11.62
N LEU A 136 -1.24 0.67 -10.73
CA LEU A 136 -1.76 0.41 -9.39
C LEU A 136 -0.71 0.72 -8.32
N GLU A 137 -1.19 1.09 -7.14
CA GLU A 137 -0.35 1.18 -5.94
C GLU A 137 -0.24 -0.17 -5.24
N ALA A 138 0.97 -0.54 -4.87
CA ALA A 138 1.27 -1.77 -4.13
C ALA A 138 0.96 -1.63 -2.63
N MET A 139 -0.22 -1.17 -2.27
CA MET A 139 -0.74 -1.21 -0.90
C MET A 139 -1.24 -2.63 -0.61
N TRP A 140 -0.33 -3.54 -0.45
CA TRP A 140 -0.52 -4.99 -0.46
C TRP A 140 -1.64 -5.50 0.44
N CYS A 141 -1.89 -4.86 1.60
CA CYS A 141 -2.97 -5.23 2.50
C CYS A 141 -4.35 -5.12 1.86
N ASP A 142 -4.59 -4.14 0.97
CA ASP A 142 -5.87 -3.94 0.30
C ASP A 142 -6.27 -5.11 -0.61
N TYR A 143 -5.29 -5.90 -1.03
CA TYR A 143 -5.48 -7.08 -1.87
C TYR A 143 -5.55 -8.39 -1.09
N ALA A 144 -5.26 -8.37 0.24
CA ALA A 144 -5.23 -9.55 1.09
C ALA A 144 -6.65 -10.06 1.46
N PRO A 145 -6.82 -11.38 1.73
CA PRO A 145 -8.11 -11.97 2.09
C PRO A 145 -8.80 -11.28 3.26
N LYS A 146 -8.06 -10.98 4.31
CA LYS A 146 -8.55 -10.28 5.50
C LYS A 146 -9.24 -8.96 5.16
N TYR A 147 -8.62 -8.16 4.30
CA TYR A 147 -9.14 -6.86 3.91
C TYR A 147 -10.40 -6.96 3.03
N ASP A 148 -10.52 -8.00 2.23
CA ASP A 148 -11.76 -8.24 1.48
C ASP A 148 -12.92 -8.59 2.41
N VAL A 149 -12.68 -9.42 3.43
CA VAL A 149 -13.70 -9.73 4.47
C VAL A 149 -14.10 -8.46 5.23
N ILE A 150 -13.13 -7.64 5.65
CA ILE A 150 -13.41 -6.37 6.34
C ILE A 150 -14.24 -5.44 5.45
N ARG A 151 -13.89 -5.35 4.17
CA ARG A 151 -14.60 -4.52 3.20
C ARG A 151 -16.04 -4.96 3.02
N GLN A 152 -16.29 -6.27 2.90
CA GLN A 152 -17.64 -6.83 2.85
C GLN A 152 -18.46 -6.48 4.11
N LEU A 153 -17.86 -6.60 5.31
CA LEU A 153 -18.54 -6.23 6.56
C LEU A 153 -18.91 -4.74 6.63
N LEU A 154 -18.08 -3.86 6.07
CA LEU A 154 -18.38 -2.43 5.96
C LEU A 154 -19.46 -2.16 4.91
N GLU A 155 -19.37 -2.77 3.72
CA GLU A 155 -20.32 -2.68 2.62
C GLU A 155 -21.74 -3.16 3.04
N ASP A 156 -21.79 -4.26 3.80
CA ASP A 156 -23.06 -4.84 4.30
C ASP A 156 -23.63 -4.08 5.51
N GLY A 157 -22.95 -3.03 6.00
CA GLY A 157 -23.37 -2.27 7.16
C GLY A 157 -23.39 -3.07 8.47
N ALA A 158 -22.54 -4.10 8.59
CA ALA A 158 -22.51 -4.98 9.75
C ALA A 158 -22.21 -4.25 11.08
N LEU A 159 -21.49 -3.12 11.01
CA LEU A 159 -21.16 -2.29 12.17
C LEU A 159 -22.25 -1.24 12.50
N GLY A 160 -23.22 -1.02 11.59
CA GLY A 160 -24.19 0.09 11.69
C GLY A 160 -23.54 1.45 11.43
N ASP A 161 -24.10 2.53 11.99
CA ASP A 161 -23.53 3.87 11.88
C ASP A 161 -22.15 3.90 12.55
N LEU A 162 -21.12 4.29 11.80
CA LEU A 162 -19.74 4.35 12.31
C LEU A 162 -19.53 5.62 13.13
N HIS A 163 -18.87 5.49 14.28
CA HIS A 163 -18.62 6.60 15.19
C HIS A 163 -17.14 6.80 15.51
N THR A 164 -16.36 5.72 15.63
CA THR A 164 -14.95 5.83 16.08
C THR A 164 -14.05 4.97 15.23
N LEU A 165 -12.94 5.56 14.80
CA LEU A 165 -11.82 4.88 14.16
C LEU A 165 -10.55 5.13 14.97
N LEU A 166 -9.86 4.07 15.36
CA LEU A 166 -8.52 4.14 15.95
C LEU A 166 -7.57 3.33 15.09
N ALA A 167 -6.41 3.88 14.77
CA ALA A 167 -5.34 3.12 14.11
C ALA A 167 -3.97 3.73 14.43
N ASP A 168 -2.99 2.86 14.66
CA ASP A 168 -1.62 3.27 14.90
C ASP A 168 -0.62 2.43 14.12
N HIS A 169 0.48 3.05 13.71
CA HIS A 169 1.63 2.36 13.12
C HIS A 169 2.91 3.03 13.62
N GLY A 170 3.51 2.48 14.64
CA GLY A 170 4.79 2.90 15.17
C GLY A 170 5.80 1.77 15.13
N GLU A 171 6.96 2.04 14.57
CA GLU A 171 8.11 1.14 14.58
C GLU A 171 9.35 1.94 15.02
N TYR A 172 10.12 1.39 15.93
CA TYR A 172 11.40 1.97 16.31
C TYR A 172 12.46 1.64 15.27
N PHE A 173 13.13 2.67 14.76
CA PHE A 173 14.26 2.54 13.84
C PHE A 173 15.51 3.14 14.43
N THR A 174 16.65 2.51 14.16
CA THR A 174 17.98 3.09 14.48
C THR A 174 18.31 4.24 13.53
N ARG A 175 19.11 5.20 13.98
CA ARG A 175 19.38 6.45 13.23
C ARG A 175 20.07 6.27 11.88
N ASP A 176 20.73 5.14 11.67
CA ASP A 176 21.37 4.77 10.41
C ASP A 176 20.37 4.22 9.35
N HIS A 177 19.11 3.99 9.74
CA HIS A 177 18.10 3.52 8.82
C HIS A 177 17.71 4.60 7.80
N ARG A 178 17.50 4.20 6.53
CA ARG A 178 17.13 5.09 5.41
C ARG A 178 15.91 6.00 5.67
N ILE A 179 15.05 5.61 6.59
CA ILE A 179 13.82 6.35 6.94
C ILE A 179 14.13 7.72 7.55
N PHE A 180 15.35 7.93 8.04
CA PHE A 180 15.86 9.22 8.52
C PHE A 180 16.60 10.03 7.45
N ASN A 181 16.63 9.55 6.21
CA ASN A 181 17.28 10.27 5.11
C ASN A 181 16.28 11.19 4.39
N ALA A 182 16.49 12.51 4.52
CA ALA A 182 15.66 13.53 3.86
C ALA A 182 15.76 13.47 2.33
N ASP A 183 16.93 13.09 1.77
CA ASP A 183 17.13 12.96 0.32
C ASP A 183 16.40 11.76 -0.30
N LEU A 184 15.77 10.94 0.51
CA LEU A 184 14.96 9.79 0.08
C LEU A 184 13.48 9.95 0.47
N ALA A 185 13.05 11.19 0.75
CA ALA A 185 11.72 11.49 1.28
C ALA A 185 11.39 10.66 2.54
N GLY A 186 12.31 10.65 3.49
CA GLY A 186 12.18 9.91 4.76
C GLY A 186 11.11 10.47 5.68
N GLY A 187 10.89 9.80 6.79
CA GLY A 187 9.88 10.15 7.79
C GLY A 187 8.74 9.15 7.87
N PRO A 188 7.98 9.14 8.98
CA PRO A 188 6.96 8.14 9.23
C PRO A 188 5.75 8.24 8.29
N MET A 189 5.39 9.44 7.80
CA MET A 189 4.17 9.62 7.00
C MET A 189 4.20 8.83 5.69
N MET A 190 5.32 8.82 4.98
CA MET A 190 5.44 8.11 3.70
C MET A 190 5.48 6.60 3.89
N ASP A 191 6.22 6.12 4.89
CA ASP A 191 6.44 4.69 5.07
C ASP A 191 5.35 4.02 5.93
N LEU A 192 5.07 4.57 7.11
CA LEU A 192 4.13 4.00 8.10
C LEU A 192 2.75 4.66 8.03
N GLY A 193 2.73 5.99 7.93
CA GLY A 193 1.51 6.79 7.95
C GLY A 193 0.59 6.53 6.77
N SER A 194 1.15 6.18 5.61
CA SER A 194 0.38 5.80 4.42
C SER A 194 -0.61 4.65 4.68
N TYR A 195 -0.28 3.71 5.59
CA TYR A 195 -1.19 2.63 5.99
C TYR A 195 -2.36 3.14 6.83
N VAL A 196 -2.10 3.97 7.84
CA VAL A 196 -3.16 4.46 8.73
C VAL A 196 -4.12 5.40 8.01
N THR A 197 -3.61 6.27 7.13
CA THR A 197 -4.45 7.18 6.33
C THR A 197 -5.25 6.42 5.27
N SER A 198 -4.63 5.43 4.60
CA SER A 198 -5.31 4.56 3.65
C SER A 198 -6.43 3.75 4.29
N PHE A 199 -6.21 3.21 5.49
CA PHE A 199 -7.24 2.50 6.24
C PHE A 199 -8.39 3.42 6.63
N ALA A 200 -8.10 4.64 7.10
CA ALA A 200 -9.12 5.64 7.42
C ALA A 200 -10.01 5.98 6.21
N LEU A 201 -9.39 6.14 5.03
CA LEU A 201 -10.11 6.36 3.77
C LEU A 201 -10.95 5.16 3.34
N MET A 202 -10.49 3.94 3.58
CA MET A 202 -11.25 2.73 3.30
C MET A 202 -12.52 2.66 4.17
N VAL A 203 -12.43 3.08 5.44
CA VAL A 203 -13.53 3.01 6.41
C VAL A 203 -14.52 4.16 6.25
N GLY A 204 -14.03 5.39 6.15
CA GLY A 204 -14.89 6.59 6.22
C GLY A 204 -14.90 7.46 4.96
N GLY A 205 -14.12 7.12 3.93
CA GLY A 205 -13.89 8.01 2.78
C GLY A 205 -13.11 9.27 3.17
N MET A 206 -13.20 10.32 2.35
CA MET A 206 -12.51 11.58 2.62
C MET A 206 -13.01 12.24 3.90
N PRO A 207 -12.10 12.58 4.85
CA PRO A 207 -12.48 13.36 6.02
C PRO A 207 -12.85 14.79 5.64
N GLN A 208 -13.79 15.37 6.37
CA GLN A 208 -14.17 16.78 6.24
C GLN A 208 -13.11 17.69 6.85
N GLU A 209 -12.50 17.27 7.95
CA GLU A 209 -11.47 18.01 8.66
C GLU A 209 -10.34 17.09 9.09
N ILE A 210 -9.13 17.61 9.00
CA ILE A 210 -7.89 16.97 9.44
C ILE A 210 -7.16 17.92 10.38
N VAL A 211 -6.84 17.46 11.59
CA VAL A 211 -5.95 18.16 12.52
C VAL A 211 -4.75 17.26 12.78
N ALA A 212 -3.56 17.75 12.48
CA ALA A 212 -2.33 17.00 12.69
C ALA A 212 -1.32 17.76 13.58
N ARG A 213 -0.58 17.02 14.39
CA ARG A 213 0.54 17.51 15.19
C ARG A 213 1.71 16.56 15.03
N GLY A 214 2.88 17.11 14.76
CA GLY A 214 4.12 16.37 14.55
C GLY A 214 5.20 16.75 15.54
N SER A 215 6.17 15.84 15.72
CA SER A 215 7.40 16.07 16.47
C SER A 215 8.59 15.79 15.55
N ALA A 216 9.55 16.72 15.54
CA ALA A 216 10.76 16.57 14.74
C ALA A 216 11.75 15.58 15.38
N THR A 217 12.59 14.95 14.55
CA THR A 217 13.83 14.29 14.98
C THR A 217 14.91 15.33 15.27
N ALA A 218 16.03 14.91 15.85
CA ALA A 218 17.18 15.78 16.07
C ALA A 218 17.75 16.36 14.76
N GLU A 219 17.54 15.67 13.64
CA GLU A 219 17.96 16.07 12.28
C GLU A 219 16.93 17.00 11.59
N GLY A 220 15.86 17.37 12.27
CA GLY A 220 14.81 18.24 11.75
C GLY A 220 13.78 17.56 10.84
N LEU A 221 13.84 16.22 10.71
CA LEU A 221 12.81 15.45 10.04
C LEU A 221 11.59 15.25 10.96
N ASN A 222 10.41 15.07 10.38
CA ASN A 222 9.27 14.59 11.16
C ASN A 222 9.55 13.17 11.64
N GLY A 223 9.40 12.91 12.93
CA GLY A 223 9.64 11.60 13.54
C GLY A 223 8.36 10.97 14.12
N GLN A 224 7.33 11.77 14.35
CA GLN A 224 6.04 11.32 14.85
C GLN A 224 4.93 12.26 14.38
N THR A 225 3.78 11.70 14.06
CA THR A 225 2.57 12.46 13.73
C THR A 225 1.35 11.83 14.38
N SER A 226 0.59 12.64 15.11
CA SER A 226 -0.75 12.29 15.61
C SER A 226 -1.78 13.09 14.82
N MET A 227 -2.88 12.43 14.44
CA MET A 227 -3.91 13.00 13.57
C MET A 227 -5.29 12.75 14.16
N LEU A 228 -6.15 13.77 14.09
CA LEU A 228 -7.58 13.67 14.34
C LEU A 228 -8.31 13.96 13.03
N PHE A 229 -9.12 13.00 12.60
CA PHE A 229 -9.98 13.12 11.41
C PHE A 229 -11.43 13.24 11.83
N SER A 230 -12.20 14.09 11.19
CA SER A 230 -13.64 14.23 11.38
C SER A 230 -14.37 14.06 10.06
N TRP A 231 -15.49 13.33 10.06
CA TRP A 231 -16.35 13.13 8.89
C TRP A 231 -17.69 13.80 9.06
N GLN A 232 -18.34 14.12 7.96
CA GLN A 232 -19.63 14.81 7.93
C GLN A 232 -20.74 14.08 8.69
N ASN A 233 -20.67 12.74 8.77
CA ASN A 233 -21.61 11.91 9.52
C ASN A 233 -21.36 11.89 11.04
N GLY A 234 -20.38 12.66 11.54
CA GLY A 234 -20.02 12.76 12.95
C GLY A 234 -19.02 11.69 13.42
N MET A 235 -18.57 10.79 12.54
CA MET A 235 -17.47 9.86 12.88
C MET A 235 -16.18 10.63 13.16
N GLN A 236 -15.38 10.13 14.11
CA GLN A 236 -14.06 10.66 14.45
C GLN A 236 -13.00 9.56 14.35
N GLY A 237 -11.83 9.91 13.84
CA GLY A 237 -10.66 9.04 13.75
C GLY A 237 -9.50 9.59 14.54
N VAL A 238 -8.86 8.75 15.35
CA VAL A 238 -7.60 9.06 16.04
C VAL A 238 -6.51 8.17 15.48
N LEU A 239 -5.55 8.78 14.81
CA LEU A 239 -4.51 8.10 14.07
C LEU A 239 -3.13 8.52 14.58
N ASN A 240 -2.18 7.59 14.60
CA ASN A 240 -0.80 7.89 14.99
C ASN A 240 0.21 7.13 14.13
N THR A 241 1.34 7.77 13.88
CA THR A 241 2.53 7.12 13.31
C THR A 241 3.80 7.67 13.96
N THR A 242 4.76 6.81 14.27
CA THR A 242 6.00 7.20 14.97
C THR A 242 7.18 6.31 14.60
N LEU A 243 8.38 6.93 14.54
CA LEU A 243 9.69 6.24 14.43
C LEU A 243 10.37 6.06 15.78
N PHE A 244 9.80 6.63 16.85
CA PHE A 244 10.44 6.70 18.16
C PHE A 244 10.18 5.49 19.04
N SER A 245 9.15 4.71 18.74
CA SER A 245 8.76 3.55 19.55
C SER A 245 7.95 2.55 18.74
N ASN A 246 8.02 1.28 19.15
CA ASN A 246 7.07 0.27 18.71
C ASN A 246 5.73 0.50 19.38
N THR A 247 4.65 0.53 18.58
CA THR A 247 3.28 0.58 19.07
C THR A 247 2.58 -0.75 18.80
N PRO A 248 1.40 -1.02 19.38
CA PRO A 248 0.66 -2.25 19.08
C PRO A 248 0.35 -2.45 17.60
N GLY A 249 0.26 -1.36 16.80
CA GLY A 249 -0.02 -1.42 15.37
C GLY A 249 -1.42 -1.96 15.08
N GLY A 250 -2.38 -1.77 16.00
CA GLY A 250 -3.75 -2.23 15.88
C GLY A 250 -4.66 -1.24 15.19
N ALA A 251 -5.88 -1.70 14.87
CA ALA A 251 -6.95 -0.79 14.43
C ALA A 251 -8.30 -1.21 15.02
N VAL A 252 -9.15 -0.21 15.28
CA VAL A 252 -10.52 -0.40 15.80
C VAL A 252 -11.47 0.43 14.96
N VAL A 253 -12.56 -0.18 14.51
CA VAL A 253 -13.70 0.52 13.91
C VAL A 253 -14.92 0.21 14.76
N ALA A 254 -15.44 1.22 15.44
CA ALA A 254 -16.60 1.07 16.33
C ALA A 254 -17.82 1.75 15.70
N GLY A 255 -18.85 0.98 15.51
CA GLY A 255 -20.16 1.42 15.04
C GLY A 255 -21.24 1.14 16.08
N ARG A 256 -22.46 1.57 15.74
CA ARG A 256 -23.63 1.42 16.64
C ARG A 256 -24.00 -0.04 16.93
N GLN A 257 -23.77 -0.94 15.96
CA GLN A 257 -24.18 -2.34 16.03
C GLN A 257 -23.04 -3.29 16.41
N ALA A 258 -21.82 -2.97 16.03
CA ALA A 258 -20.66 -3.82 16.30
C ALA A 258 -19.36 -3.03 16.35
N THR A 259 -18.35 -3.62 16.97
CA THR A 259 -16.97 -3.16 16.97
C THR A 259 -16.09 -4.19 16.26
N LEU A 260 -15.35 -3.73 15.28
CA LEU A 260 -14.28 -4.47 14.62
C LEU A 260 -12.95 -4.10 15.27
N THR A 261 -12.24 -5.07 15.84
CA THR A 261 -10.89 -4.91 16.41
C THR A 261 -9.91 -5.74 15.59
N ILE A 262 -8.98 -5.09 14.89
CA ILE A 262 -7.95 -5.75 14.09
C ILE A 262 -6.69 -5.85 14.93
N ASP A 263 -6.15 -7.06 15.03
CA ASP A 263 -4.91 -7.31 15.77
C ASP A 263 -3.74 -6.52 15.17
N GLY A 264 -2.79 -6.17 16.02
CA GLY A 264 -1.50 -5.61 15.57
C GLY A 264 -0.67 -6.66 14.81
N GLN A 265 -0.09 -6.34 13.79
CA GLN A 265 -0.05 -5.20 12.85
C GLN A 265 -1.27 -5.23 11.91
N PHE A 266 -2.13 -4.23 11.99
CA PHE A 266 -3.43 -4.26 11.29
C PHE A 266 -3.29 -4.44 9.77
N TYR A 267 -2.24 -3.87 9.17
CA TYR A 267 -1.93 -3.94 7.73
C TYR A 267 -1.31 -5.27 7.29
N ALA A 268 -0.88 -6.12 8.22
CA ALA A 268 -0.26 -7.42 7.94
C ALA A 268 -1.27 -8.57 8.08
N PRO A 269 -0.96 -9.77 7.56
CA PRO A 269 -1.76 -10.97 7.83
C PRO A 269 -1.92 -11.21 9.34
N GLY A 270 -3.09 -11.73 9.73
CA GLY A 270 -3.42 -11.99 11.13
C GLY A 270 -4.92 -11.95 11.35
N GLY A 271 -5.32 -11.77 12.61
CA GLY A 271 -6.71 -11.87 13.00
C GLY A 271 -7.43 -10.53 13.14
N PHE A 272 -8.75 -10.61 13.18
CA PHE A 272 -9.62 -9.57 13.72
C PHE A 272 -10.81 -10.18 14.44
N THR A 273 -11.42 -9.41 15.33
CA THR A 273 -12.65 -9.76 16.03
C THR A 273 -13.74 -8.78 15.66
N LEU A 274 -14.93 -9.30 15.32
CA LEU A 274 -16.16 -8.54 15.21
C LEU A 274 -17.05 -8.88 16.40
N ALA A 275 -17.33 -7.91 17.29
CA ALA A 275 -18.13 -8.09 18.48
C ALA A 275 -19.40 -7.22 18.43
N ALA A 276 -20.57 -7.81 18.70
CA ALA A 276 -21.81 -7.07 18.77
C ALA A 276 -21.83 -6.08 19.94
N SER A 277 -22.29 -4.83 19.72
CA SER A 277 -22.30 -3.77 20.72
C SER A 277 -23.20 -4.07 21.93
N GLN A 278 -24.24 -4.86 21.77
CA GLN A 278 -25.15 -5.27 22.87
C GLN A 278 -24.73 -6.59 23.55
N GLY A 279 -23.53 -7.08 23.24
CA GLY A 279 -22.95 -8.29 23.84
C GLY A 279 -23.45 -9.60 23.20
N GLY A 280 -22.84 -10.69 23.62
CA GLY A 280 -23.23 -12.08 23.29
C GLY A 280 -22.65 -12.65 22.01
N GLN A 281 -22.61 -11.92 20.91
CA GLN A 281 -22.12 -12.43 19.63
C GLN A 281 -20.74 -11.90 19.32
N VAL A 282 -19.82 -12.83 19.01
CA VAL A 282 -18.44 -12.53 18.59
C VAL A 282 -18.07 -13.44 17.45
N LEU A 283 -17.54 -12.86 16.39
CA LEU A 283 -16.96 -13.59 15.26
C LEU A 283 -15.47 -13.30 15.17
N ARG A 284 -14.69 -14.31 14.85
CA ARG A 284 -13.23 -14.21 14.77
C ARG A 284 -12.74 -14.65 13.39
N TRP A 285 -11.91 -13.81 12.77
CA TRP A 285 -11.10 -14.14 11.60
C TRP A 285 -9.69 -14.52 12.05
N GLU A 286 -9.15 -15.58 11.49
CA GLU A 286 -7.78 -15.99 11.70
C GLU A 286 -7.15 -16.38 10.36
N GLU A 287 -5.94 -15.93 10.13
CA GLU A 287 -5.10 -16.38 9.02
C GLU A 287 -3.63 -16.50 9.47
N PRO A 288 -2.80 -17.32 8.82
CA PRO A 288 -1.39 -17.43 9.14
C PRO A 288 -0.66 -16.08 9.07
N ARG A 289 0.18 -15.78 10.07
CA ARG A 289 0.98 -14.55 10.14
C ARG A 289 2.28 -14.64 9.32
N ASN A 290 2.20 -15.12 8.10
CA ASN A 290 3.32 -15.21 7.16
C ASN A 290 3.50 -13.91 6.36
N ARG A 291 3.77 -12.83 7.04
CA ARG A 291 3.73 -11.41 6.66
C ARG A 291 3.94 -11.13 5.16
N TYR A 292 5.13 -11.38 4.63
CA TYR A 292 5.48 -11.00 3.24
C TYR A 292 5.16 -12.09 2.21
N ASP A 293 4.81 -13.27 2.64
CA ASP A 293 4.37 -14.35 1.75
C ASP A 293 3.07 -13.99 1.02
N GLN A 294 2.29 -13.05 1.57
CA GLN A 294 1.04 -12.59 0.97
C GLN A 294 1.20 -11.46 -0.08
N LEU A 295 2.42 -11.02 -0.39
CA LEU A 295 2.65 -9.98 -1.41
C LEU A 295 2.18 -10.40 -2.81
N PHE A 296 2.07 -11.70 -3.09
CA PHE A 296 1.59 -12.20 -4.38
C PHE A 296 0.14 -11.79 -4.68
N TRP A 297 -0.70 -11.55 -3.68
CA TRP A 297 -2.09 -11.17 -3.90
C TRP A 297 -2.25 -9.89 -4.72
N GLN A 298 -1.40 -8.89 -4.51
CA GLN A 298 -1.42 -7.66 -5.30
C GLN A 298 -1.04 -7.92 -6.76
N ALA A 299 -0.07 -8.79 -7.02
CA ALA A 299 0.33 -9.15 -8.38
C ALA A 299 -0.73 -10.00 -9.10
N GLU A 300 -1.37 -10.93 -8.41
CA GLU A 300 -2.49 -11.69 -8.97
C GLU A 300 -3.70 -10.82 -9.27
N HIS A 301 -4.05 -9.89 -8.35
CA HIS A 301 -5.11 -8.93 -8.61
C HIS A 301 -4.78 -8.01 -9.80
N PHE A 302 -3.54 -7.53 -9.87
CA PHE A 302 -3.04 -6.73 -10.98
C PHE A 302 -3.17 -7.48 -12.31
N ALA A 303 -2.70 -8.73 -12.36
CA ALA A 303 -2.81 -9.58 -13.54
C ALA A 303 -4.28 -9.86 -13.92
N TRP A 304 -5.15 -10.09 -12.93
CA TRP A 304 -6.57 -10.26 -13.15
C TRP A 304 -7.20 -9.00 -13.76
N CYS A 305 -6.90 -7.81 -13.26
CA CYS A 305 -7.39 -6.56 -13.84
C CYS A 305 -7.03 -6.44 -15.32
N ILE A 306 -5.78 -6.75 -15.68
CA ILE A 306 -5.33 -6.76 -17.08
C ILE A 306 -6.12 -7.80 -17.90
N GLY A 307 -6.31 -9.01 -17.38
CA GLY A 307 -7.07 -10.07 -18.03
C GLY A 307 -8.55 -9.72 -18.26
N GLN A 308 -9.11 -8.84 -17.44
CA GLN A 308 -10.47 -8.30 -17.59
C GLN A 308 -10.53 -7.03 -18.45
N GLY A 309 -9.40 -6.53 -18.95
CA GLY A 309 -9.35 -5.28 -19.70
C GLY A 309 -9.64 -4.03 -18.84
N LEU A 310 -9.48 -4.11 -17.52
CA LEU A 310 -9.72 -3.00 -16.61
C LEU A 310 -8.54 -2.01 -16.64
N GLN A 311 -8.86 -0.72 -16.62
CA GLN A 311 -7.88 0.36 -16.53
C GLN A 311 -7.66 0.86 -15.10
N ASP A 312 -8.42 0.32 -14.14
CA ASP A 312 -8.30 0.65 -12.70
C ASP A 312 -8.71 -0.56 -11.85
N SER A 313 -8.35 -0.53 -10.57
CA SER A 313 -8.66 -1.60 -9.62
C SER A 313 -9.98 -1.35 -8.88
N PRO A 314 -10.94 -2.31 -8.87
CA PRO A 314 -12.12 -2.18 -8.03
C PRO A 314 -11.81 -2.28 -6.53
N LEU A 315 -10.69 -2.89 -6.14
CA LEU A 315 -10.30 -3.03 -4.73
C LEU A 315 -9.57 -1.79 -4.19
N ARG A 316 -8.74 -1.16 -5.02
CA ARG A 316 -7.98 0.04 -4.70
C ARG A 316 -7.93 0.96 -5.93
N PRO A 317 -9.04 1.69 -6.20
CA PRO A 317 -9.09 2.57 -7.36
C PRO A 317 -8.11 3.75 -7.21
N LEU A 318 -7.56 4.22 -8.33
CA LEU A 318 -6.65 5.37 -8.34
C LEU A 318 -7.26 6.61 -7.69
N SER A 319 -8.58 6.78 -7.77
CA SER A 319 -9.28 7.86 -7.07
C SER A 319 -9.02 7.82 -5.56
N ARG A 320 -9.04 6.64 -4.92
CA ARG A 320 -8.72 6.48 -3.49
C ARG A 320 -7.23 6.63 -3.21
N VAL A 321 -6.37 6.19 -4.13
CA VAL A 321 -4.91 6.44 -4.03
C VAL A 321 -4.61 7.93 -4.03
N LEU A 322 -5.21 8.70 -4.95
CA LEU A 322 -5.07 10.16 -5.01
C LEU A 322 -5.66 10.86 -3.78
N GLN A 323 -6.79 10.38 -3.26
CA GLN A 323 -7.33 10.86 -1.98
C GLN A 323 -6.35 10.62 -0.82
N ASN A 324 -5.67 9.47 -0.79
CA ASN A 324 -4.66 9.19 0.23
C ASN A 324 -3.47 10.13 0.13
N LEU A 325 -2.97 10.40 -1.07
CA LEU A 325 -1.92 11.41 -1.29
C LEU A 325 -2.38 12.80 -0.85
N GLN A 326 -3.61 13.19 -1.18
CA GLN A 326 -4.18 14.48 -0.75
C GLN A 326 -4.24 14.61 0.78
N VAL A 327 -4.67 13.57 1.48
CA VAL A 327 -4.68 13.52 2.96
C VAL A 327 -3.26 13.62 3.51
N MET A 328 -2.32 12.86 2.95
CA MET A 328 -0.92 12.90 3.37
C MET A 328 -0.27 14.27 3.12
N ASP A 329 -0.58 14.93 2.00
CA ASP A 329 -0.11 16.30 1.71
C ASP A 329 -0.63 17.30 2.74
N GLU A 330 -1.92 17.23 3.10
CA GLU A 330 -2.50 18.09 4.13
C GLU A 330 -1.87 17.84 5.51
N VAL A 331 -1.66 16.60 5.88
CA VAL A 331 -0.96 16.25 7.14
C VAL A 331 0.46 16.80 7.13
N ARG A 332 1.24 16.58 6.06
CA ARG A 332 2.61 17.10 5.92
C ARG A 332 2.65 18.62 6.02
N ARG A 333 1.70 19.31 5.35
CA ARG A 333 1.58 20.76 5.43
C ARG A 333 1.39 21.24 6.86
N GLN A 334 0.53 20.59 7.67
CA GLN A 334 0.28 20.97 9.05
C GLN A 334 1.45 20.70 9.98
N VAL A 335 2.26 19.68 9.71
CA VAL A 335 3.44 19.36 10.53
C VAL A 335 4.75 19.95 9.97
N GLY A 336 4.67 20.73 8.88
CA GLY A 336 5.80 21.47 8.31
C GLY A 336 6.81 20.60 7.56
N VAL A 337 6.39 19.50 6.96
CA VAL A 337 7.25 18.61 6.13
C VAL A 337 7.18 19.01 4.68
N VAL A 338 8.32 19.34 4.07
CA VAL A 338 8.51 19.65 2.65
C VAL A 338 9.68 18.83 2.14
N PHE A 339 9.47 18.05 1.09
CA PHE A 339 10.53 17.25 0.47
C PHE A 339 11.46 18.10 -0.39
N ASN A 340 12.67 17.60 -0.65
CA ASN A 340 13.66 18.31 -1.47
C ASN A 340 13.15 18.54 -2.90
N GLU A 341 12.39 17.61 -3.44
CA GLU A 341 11.78 17.63 -4.77
C GLU A 341 10.66 18.69 -4.91
N GLU A 342 10.18 19.23 -3.80
CA GLU A 342 9.09 20.23 -3.73
C GLU A 342 9.60 21.66 -3.45
N ARG A 343 10.94 21.87 -3.31
CA ARG A 343 11.57 23.15 -2.95
C ARG A 343 11.97 24.01 -4.14
#